data_62f3338161d47af6c0dac33f1ec2c89a
#
_entry.id   62f3338161d47af6c0dac33f1ec2c89a
#
_cell.length_a   1.000
_cell.length_b   1.000
_cell.length_c   1.000
_cell.angle_alpha   90.00
_cell.angle_beta   90.00
_cell.angle_gamma   90.00
#
_symmetry.space_group_name_H-M   'P 1'
#
loop_
_entity.id
_entity.type
_entity.pdbx_description
1 polymer ?
#
loop_
_entity_poly.entity_id
_entity_poly.type
_entity_poly.pdbx_seq_one_letter_code
_entity_poly.pdbx_strand_id
1 'polypeptide(L)'
;MDYSMTVNGMVIELPKYTFDIAEKIERQEIVNSGTSKFKDKCKSMYATICSIIGEDKVSDAIGSFNETDPNLINIMYLELIKAYNKPIEEFNQNKLTDSLQNSGVEDITNLLNSLQNIDKLKGFK
;
A
#
# COMPACT_ATOMS: atom_id res chain seq x y z
N MET A 1 14.00 -8.64 -7.13
CA MET A 1 13.11 -8.02 -6.13
C MET A 1 11.84 -8.83 -6.06
N ASP A 2 11.58 -9.43 -4.92
CA ASP A 2 10.44 -10.34 -4.74
C ASP A 2 9.34 -9.63 -3.97
N TYR A 3 8.10 -9.89 -4.36
CA TYR A 3 6.93 -9.29 -3.73
C TYR A 3 6.02 -10.38 -3.17
N SER A 4 5.52 -10.17 -1.97
CA SER A 4 4.54 -11.05 -1.34
C SER A 4 3.63 -10.26 -0.43
N MET A 5 2.45 -10.81 -0.15
CA MET A 5 1.52 -10.25 0.83
C MET A 5 0.95 -11.37 1.67
N THR A 6 0.47 -11.03 2.85
CA THR A 6 -0.22 -11.98 3.73
C THR A 6 -1.64 -11.49 3.93
N VAL A 7 -2.61 -12.31 3.60
CA VAL A 7 -4.02 -11.99 3.74
C VAL A 7 -4.74 -13.19 4.33
N ASN A 8 -5.51 -12.97 5.39
CA ASN A 8 -6.30 -13.99 6.05
C ASN A 8 -5.46 -15.22 6.43
N GLY A 9 -4.22 -14.98 6.90
CA GLY A 9 -3.30 -16.04 7.31
C GLY A 9 -2.57 -16.75 6.17
N MET A 10 -2.82 -16.37 4.92
CA MET A 10 -2.21 -16.99 3.75
C MET A 10 -1.16 -16.06 3.15
N VAL A 11 0.05 -16.59 2.93
CA VAL A 11 1.12 -15.86 2.24
C VAL A 11 0.95 -16.08 0.73
N ILE A 12 0.88 -14.98 -0.01
CA ILE A 12 0.68 -15.00 -1.47
C ILE A 12 1.89 -14.35 -2.12
N GLU A 13 2.56 -15.08 -3.01
CA GLU A 13 3.62 -14.53 -3.84
C GLU A 13 3.00 -13.73 -4.97
N LEU A 14 3.54 -12.52 -5.19
CA LEU A 14 3.04 -11.61 -6.20
C LEU A 14 3.92 -11.66 -7.44
N PRO A 15 3.34 -11.42 -8.63
CA PRO A 15 4.15 -11.29 -9.83
C PRO A 15 5.05 -10.06 -9.77
N LYS A 16 6.06 -10.03 -10.62
CA LYS A 16 6.96 -8.88 -10.75
C LYS A 16 6.15 -7.62 -11.04
N TYR A 17 6.51 -6.54 -10.34
CA TYR A 17 5.87 -5.24 -10.57
C TYR A 17 6.24 -4.71 -11.95
N THR A 18 5.23 -4.44 -12.76
CA THR A 18 5.38 -3.94 -14.13
C THR A 18 4.49 -2.73 -14.32
N PHE A 19 4.68 -2.00 -15.41
CA PHE A 19 3.79 -0.89 -15.76
C PHE A 19 2.36 -1.36 -15.98
N ASP A 20 2.16 -2.57 -16.48
CA ASP A 20 0.81 -3.13 -16.66
C ASP A 20 0.10 -3.25 -15.30
N ILE A 21 0.78 -3.76 -14.28
CA ILE A 21 0.21 -3.86 -12.93
C ILE A 21 -0.01 -2.47 -12.34
N ALA A 22 0.94 -1.56 -12.51
CA ALA A 22 0.81 -0.18 -12.03
C ALA A 22 -0.41 0.51 -12.63
N GLU A 23 -0.66 0.32 -13.93
CA GLU A 23 -1.83 0.88 -14.61
C GLU A 23 -3.13 0.26 -14.11
N LYS A 24 -3.14 -1.03 -13.83
CA LYS A 24 -4.32 -1.70 -13.26
C LYS A 24 -4.68 -1.13 -11.90
N ILE A 25 -3.69 -0.90 -11.05
CA ILE A 25 -3.89 -0.31 -9.74
C ILE A 25 -4.37 1.15 -9.88
N GLU A 26 -3.74 1.92 -10.75
CA GLU A 26 -4.14 3.31 -11.01
C GLU A 26 -5.61 3.41 -11.45
N ARG A 27 -6.02 2.57 -12.39
CA ARG A 27 -7.42 2.52 -12.83
C ARG A 27 -8.36 2.18 -11.69
N GLN A 28 -7.97 1.24 -10.82
CA GLN A 28 -8.78 0.88 -9.66
C GLN A 28 -8.88 2.02 -8.65
N GLU A 29 -7.81 2.77 -8.44
CA GLU A 29 -7.83 3.95 -7.55
C GLU A 29 -8.81 5.01 -8.06
N ILE A 30 -8.88 5.18 -9.38
CA ILE A 30 -9.86 6.10 -9.98
C ILE A 30 -11.29 5.63 -9.70
N VAL A 31 -11.56 4.34 -9.84
CA VAL A 31 -12.87 3.76 -9.51
C VAL A 31 -13.20 3.96 -8.04
N ASN A 32 -12.23 3.70 -7.16
CA ASN A 32 -12.43 3.80 -5.71
C ASN A 32 -12.73 5.23 -5.25
N SER A 33 -12.15 6.23 -5.91
CA SER A 33 -12.39 7.64 -5.60
C SER A 33 -13.62 8.21 -6.31
N GLY A 34 -14.26 7.43 -7.17
CA GLY A 34 -15.45 7.85 -7.91
C GLY A 34 -16.74 7.68 -7.11
N THR A 35 -17.86 7.85 -7.82
CA THR A 35 -19.21 7.85 -7.23
C THR A 35 -19.92 6.51 -7.33
N SER A 36 -19.25 5.45 -7.79
CA SER A 36 -19.83 4.12 -7.88
C SER A 36 -20.27 3.61 -6.52
N LYS A 37 -21.28 2.74 -6.51
CA LYS A 37 -21.75 2.12 -5.28
C LYS A 37 -20.68 1.24 -4.66
N PHE A 38 -20.73 1.05 -3.35
CA PHE A 38 -19.78 0.24 -2.61
C PHE A 38 -19.61 -1.16 -3.19
N LYS A 39 -20.72 -1.83 -3.52
CA LYS A 39 -20.70 -3.18 -4.12
C LYS A 39 -19.92 -3.18 -5.44
N ASP A 40 -20.14 -2.17 -6.28
CA ASP A 40 -19.47 -2.06 -7.58
C ASP A 40 -17.98 -1.78 -7.43
N LYS A 41 -17.61 -0.96 -6.45
CA LYS A 41 -16.20 -0.72 -6.11
C LYS A 41 -15.51 -2.01 -5.66
N CYS A 42 -16.16 -2.78 -4.78
CA CYS A 42 -15.63 -4.05 -4.29
C CYS A 42 -15.52 -5.08 -5.42
N LYS A 43 -16.49 -5.14 -6.31
CA LYS A 43 -16.47 -6.03 -7.47
C LYS A 43 -15.29 -5.69 -8.39
N SER A 44 -15.08 -4.41 -8.62
CA SER A 44 -13.96 -3.93 -9.43
C SER A 44 -12.62 -4.25 -8.77
N MET A 45 -12.49 -4.03 -7.45
CA MET A 45 -11.28 -4.39 -6.70
C MET A 45 -10.98 -5.88 -6.77
N TYR A 46 -11.99 -6.72 -6.57
CA TYR A 46 -11.86 -8.17 -6.66
C TYR A 46 -11.36 -8.58 -8.05
N ALA A 47 -11.97 -8.04 -9.10
CA ALA A 47 -11.56 -8.31 -10.47
C ALA A 47 -10.13 -7.86 -10.75
N THR A 48 -9.74 -6.69 -10.26
CA THR A 48 -8.38 -6.17 -10.42
C THR A 48 -7.36 -7.10 -9.74
N ILE A 49 -7.62 -7.51 -8.51
CA ILE A 49 -6.74 -8.42 -7.79
C ILE A 49 -6.63 -9.76 -8.55
N CYS A 50 -7.76 -10.31 -9.01
CA CYS A 50 -7.77 -11.55 -9.80
C CYS A 50 -6.96 -11.41 -11.09
N SER A 51 -7.00 -10.26 -11.74
CA SER A 51 -6.23 -10.01 -12.97
C SER A 51 -4.72 -9.97 -12.72
N ILE A 52 -4.31 -9.70 -11.50
CA ILE A 52 -2.89 -9.61 -11.12
C ILE A 52 -2.37 -10.95 -10.61
N ILE A 53 -3.06 -11.59 -9.67
CA ILE A 53 -2.56 -12.80 -9.01
C ILE A 53 -3.27 -14.08 -9.40
N GLY A 54 -4.41 -14.01 -10.08
CA GLY A 54 -5.21 -15.16 -10.47
C GLY A 54 -6.39 -15.39 -9.53
N GLU A 55 -7.52 -15.80 -10.11
CA GLU A 55 -8.76 -16.03 -9.37
C GLU A 55 -8.62 -17.13 -8.31
N ASP A 56 -7.87 -18.18 -8.62
CA ASP A 56 -7.69 -19.31 -7.69
C ASP A 56 -7.04 -18.88 -6.38
N LYS A 57 -6.01 -18.04 -6.45
CA LYS A 57 -5.31 -17.54 -5.27
C LYS A 57 -6.21 -16.62 -4.44
N VAL A 58 -6.99 -15.78 -5.11
CA VAL A 58 -7.93 -14.89 -4.42
C VAL A 58 -9.01 -15.73 -3.71
N SER A 59 -9.61 -16.66 -4.43
CA SER A 59 -10.64 -17.56 -3.85
C SER A 59 -10.11 -18.37 -2.67
N ASP A 60 -8.88 -18.86 -2.76
CA ASP A 60 -8.27 -19.63 -1.68
C ASP A 60 -8.05 -18.78 -0.43
N ALA A 61 -7.70 -17.50 -0.62
CA ALA A 61 -7.39 -16.60 0.49
C ALA A 61 -8.65 -16.02 1.16
N ILE A 62 -9.62 -15.55 0.38
CA ILE A 62 -10.77 -14.81 0.90
C ILE A 62 -12.12 -15.34 0.43
N GLY A 63 -12.14 -16.35 -0.44
CA GLY A 63 -13.39 -16.93 -0.99
C GLY A 63 -13.83 -16.22 -2.27
N SER A 64 -14.93 -16.71 -2.85
CA SER A 64 -15.50 -16.10 -4.05
C SER A 64 -16.14 -14.75 -3.71
N PHE A 65 -16.33 -13.92 -4.74
CA PHE A 65 -16.87 -12.57 -4.54
C PHE A 65 -18.20 -12.55 -3.80
N ASN A 66 -19.10 -13.49 -4.11
CA ASN A 66 -20.42 -13.52 -3.52
C ASN A 66 -20.45 -14.06 -2.08
N GLU A 67 -19.41 -14.73 -1.65
CA GLU A 67 -19.34 -15.38 -0.34
C GLU A 67 -18.40 -14.66 0.63
N THR A 68 -17.46 -13.85 0.11
CA THR A 68 -16.44 -13.21 0.93
C THR A 68 -17.00 -11.99 1.67
N ASP A 69 -16.38 -11.69 2.80
CA ASP A 69 -16.61 -10.42 3.51
C ASP A 69 -16.04 -9.27 2.67
N PRO A 70 -16.85 -8.22 2.36
CA PRO A 70 -16.34 -7.06 1.64
C PRO A 70 -15.10 -6.41 2.28
N ASN A 71 -14.97 -6.48 3.59
CA ASN A 71 -13.79 -5.97 4.28
C ASN A 71 -12.52 -6.72 3.88
N LEU A 72 -12.63 -8.04 3.64
CA LEU A 72 -11.48 -8.83 3.19
C LEU A 72 -11.03 -8.43 1.78
N ILE A 73 -11.96 -8.03 0.91
CA ILE A 73 -11.61 -7.51 -0.42
C ILE A 73 -10.80 -6.23 -0.27
N ASN A 74 -11.25 -5.31 0.59
CA ASN A 74 -10.54 -4.05 0.84
C ASN A 74 -9.16 -4.30 1.46
N ILE A 75 -9.09 -5.19 2.44
CA ILE A 75 -7.82 -5.54 3.10
C ILE A 75 -6.84 -6.13 2.09
N MET A 76 -7.30 -7.06 1.27
CA MET A 76 -6.45 -7.69 0.25
C MET A 76 -5.93 -6.67 -0.75
N TYR A 77 -6.78 -5.75 -1.20
CA TYR A 77 -6.38 -4.68 -2.11
C TYR A 77 -5.32 -3.77 -1.47
N LEU A 78 -5.52 -3.37 -0.22
CA LEU A 78 -4.56 -2.53 0.51
C LEU A 78 -3.24 -3.25 0.75
N GLU A 79 -3.28 -4.53 1.06
CA GLU A 79 -2.06 -5.33 1.23
C GLU A 79 -1.30 -5.49 -0.09
N LEU A 80 -2.01 -5.61 -1.20
CA LEU A 80 -1.41 -5.64 -2.54
C LEU A 80 -0.63 -4.35 -2.83
N ILE A 81 -1.26 -3.21 -2.61
CA ILE A 81 -0.63 -1.90 -2.81
C ILE A 81 0.58 -1.74 -1.89
N LYS A 82 0.43 -2.08 -0.63
CA LYS A 82 1.48 -2.00 0.37
C LYS A 82 2.70 -2.85 -0.03
N ALA A 83 2.45 -4.06 -0.52
CA ALA A 83 3.52 -4.96 -0.95
C ALA A 83 4.32 -4.36 -2.11
N TYR A 84 3.63 -3.80 -3.10
CA TYR A 84 4.31 -3.20 -4.26
C TYR A 84 5.00 -1.88 -3.94
N ASN A 85 4.54 -1.15 -2.94
CA ASN A 85 5.17 0.10 -2.51
C ASN A 85 6.32 -0.09 -1.51
N LYS A 86 6.44 -1.28 -0.93
CA LYS A 86 7.44 -1.57 0.09
C LYS A 86 8.87 -1.22 -0.31
N PRO A 87 9.37 -1.57 -1.52
CA PRO A 87 10.74 -1.21 -1.91
C PRO A 87 11.00 0.29 -1.92
N ILE A 88 10.04 1.08 -2.37
CA ILE A 88 10.17 2.55 -2.39
C ILE A 88 10.14 3.11 -0.98
N GLU A 89 9.28 2.59 -0.13
CA GLU A 89 9.19 3.02 1.27
C GLU A 89 10.50 2.69 2.01
N GLU A 90 11.04 1.50 1.84
CA GLU A 90 12.32 1.10 2.43
C GLU A 90 13.47 1.95 1.92
N PHE A 91 13.51 2.22 0.61
CA PHE A 91 14.51 3.10 0.01
C PHE A 91 14.47 4.50 0.63
N ASN A 92 13.28 5.07 0.76
CA ASN A 92 13.10 6.40 1.33
C ASN A 92 13.51 6.44 2.81
N GLN A 93 13.19 5.41 3.58
CA GLN A 93 13.60 5.31 4.98
C GLN A 93 15.11 5.18 5.11
N ASN A 94 15.73 4.32 4.30
CA ASN A 94 17.19 4.14 4.31
C ASN A 94 17.90 5.42 3.90
N LYS A 95 17.40 6.12 2.89
CA LYS A 95 17.98 7.39 2.45
C LYS A 95 17.91 8.44 3.55
N LEU A 96 16.81 8.53 4.27
CA LEU A 96 16.66 9.45 5.38
C LEU A 96 17.62 9.08 6.52
N THR A 97 17.72 7.79 6.87
CA THR A 97 18.63 7.30 7.89
C THR A 97 20.08 7.61 7.53
N ASP A 98 20.49 7.34 6.28
CA ASP A 98 21.84 7.63 5.82
C ASP A 98 22.14 9.13 5.88
N SER A 99 21.19 9.97 5.50
CA SER A 99 21.34 11.43 5.60
C SER A 99 21.54 11.88 7.04
N LEU A 100 20.77 11.33 7.98
CA LEU A 100 20.89 11.63 9.40
C LEU A 100 22.24 11.16 9.96
N GLN A 101 22.70 9.96 9.58
CA GLN A 101 23.99 9.42 10.02
C GLN A 101 25.15 10.21 9.46
N ASN A 102 25.09 10.60 8.20
CA ASN A 102 26.15 11.35 7.52
C ASN A 102 26.23 12.79 8.02
N SER A 103 25.13 13.35 8.48
CA SER A 103 25.06 14.72 8.97
C SER A 103 25.63 14.91 10.36
N GLY A 104 25.78 13.83 11.14
CA GLY A 104 26.29 13.88 12.50
C GLY A 104 25.23 14.23 13.53
N VAL A 105 25.62 14.14 14.81
CA VAL A 105 24.70 14.31 15.94
C VAL A 105 24.15 15.74 16.02
N GLU A 106 24.99 16.72 15.74
CA GLU A 106 24.63 18.14 15.80
C GLU A 106 23.51 18.47 14.81
N ASP A 107 23.62 17.96 13.59
CA ASP A 107 22.61 18.17 12.56
C ASP A 107 21.29 17.48 12.89
N ILE A 108 21.35 16.31 13.52
CA ILE A 108 20.17 15.60 14.00
C ILE A 108 19.45 16.43 15.06
N THR A 109 20.19 17.01 15.99
CA THR A 109 19.66 17.89 17.04
C THR A 109 18.97 19.11 16.41
N ASN A 110 19.61 19.74 15.43
CA ASN A 110 19.04 20.89 14.73
C ASN A 110 17.75 20.53 14.00
N LEU A 111 17.70 19.36 13.38
CA LEU A 111 16.49 18.88 12.71
C LEU A 111 15.34 18.67 13.71
N LEU A 112 15.62 18.06 14.83
CA LEU A 112 14.63 17.84 15.90
C LEU A 112 14.11 19.17 16.45
N ASN A 113 15.01 20.13 16.67
CA ASN A 113 14.65 21.46 17.15
C ASN A 113 13.76 22.20 16.13
N SER A 114 14.05 22.06 14.85
CA SER A 114 13.23 22.63 13.78
C SER A 114 11.82 22.07 13.79
N LEU A 115 11.69 20.75 13.97
CA LEU A 115 10.39 20.09 14.05
C LEU A 115 9.61 20.54 15.29
N GLN A 116 10.26 20.68 16.43
CA GLN A 116 9.63 21.16 17.65
C GLN A 116 9.16 22.60 17.51
N ASN A 117 9.94 23.45 16.86
CA ASN A 117 9.57 24.85 16.59
C ASN A 117 8.34 24.93 15.69
N ILE A 118 8.24 24.08 14.69
CA ILE A 118 7.05 24.01 13.81
C ILE A 118 5.81 23.64 14.62
N ASP A 119 5.92 22.65 15.50
CA ASP A 119 4.82 22.22 16.37
C ASP A 119 4.39 23.33 17.33
N LYS A 120 5.34 24.07 17.89
CA LYS A 120 5.04 25.23 18.74
C LYS A 120 4.32 26.32 17.98
N LEU A 121 4.75 26.63 16.74
CA LEU A 121 4.07 27.62 15.91
C LEU A 121 2.66 27.21 15.57
N LYS A 122 2.42 25.94 15.31
CA LYS A 122 1.07 25.40 15.10
C LYS A 122 0.21 25.48 16.36
N GLY A 123 0.82 25.30 17.52
CA GLY A 123 0.14 25.38 18.79
C GLY A 123 -0.34 26.77 19.16
N PHE A 124 0.25 27.81 18.59
CA PHE A 124 -0.14 29.21 18.83
C PHE A 124 -1.30 29.69 17.95
N LYS A 125 -1.69 28.88 17.03
CA LYS A 125 -2.84 29.19 16.18
C LYS A 125 -4.09 28.55 16.76
#